data_3ec3dad67b3da72cf0b799aa8dfff61f
#
_entry.id   3ec3dad67b3da72cf0b799aa8dfff61f
#
_cell.length_a   1.000
_cell.length_b   1.000
_cell.length_c   1.000
_cell.angle_alpha   90.00
_cell.angle_beta   90.00
_cell.angle_gamma   90.00
#
_symmetry.space_group_name_H-M   'P 1'
#
loop_
_entity.id
_entity.type
_entity.pdbx_description
1 polymer ?
#
loop_
_entity_poly.entity_id
_entity_poly.type
_entity_poly.pdbx_seq_one_letter_code
_entity_poly.pdbx_strand_id
1 'polypeptide(L)'
;MRISILAWLLVLSTKSIACDICGGVSSNASIGLFASTKFHTLGFRSSYRSFSTYMNGVRHSREYLFGQEVQYRTQIHSRIQLMGSIPYQSAIQNRDFGSDFISGMGDPTIISNFILLQNRDSNGVSKKFLSLGIGLKAPLGKSAENSNALKNLFPGTGSWDYLLLSNYTHQFAKSWGWQTEFSYSFKGKDSFGFQYGNSFQSSSQAFRNFKFSSYRLIAAAGMNFEHHANSRLNGLATIGKTNDGIILSSRASINLLTYRWLYSINIQNPLYQNLNEGSIRQKVSASVSISYLFKTSKK
;
A
#
# COMPACT_ATOMS: atom_id res chain seq x y z
N MET A 1 -22.49 -41.02 -28.11
CA MET A 1 -22.72 -40.46 -26.76
C MET A 1 -21.45 -40.24 -25.91
N ARG A 2 -20.25 -40.21 -26.51
CA ARG A 2 -18.97 -40.00 -25.80
C ARG A 2 -18.27 -38.67 -26.11
N ILE A 3 -18.77 -37.87 -27.04
CA ILE A 3 -18.18 -36.56 -27.45
C ILE A 3 -18.76 -35.39 -26.64
N SER A 4 -19.98 -35.54 -26.11
CA SER A 4 -20.62 -34.46 -25.32
C SER A 4 -20.04 -34.24 -23.92
N ILE A 5 -19.36 -35.25 -23.34
CA ILE A 5 -18.75 -35.10 -21.99
C ILE A 5 -17.42 -34.37 -22.05
N LEU A 6 -16.66 -34.47 -23.15
CA LEU A 6 -15.40 -33.78 -23.35
C LEU A 6 -15.61 -32.30 -23.62
N ALA A 7 -16.71 -31.91 -24.23
CA ALA A 7 -17.09 -30.52 -24.47
C ALA A 7 -17.53 -29.80 -23.19
N TRP A 8 -18.11 -30.53 -22.23
CA TRP A 8 -18.50 -29.98 -20.92
C TRP A 8 -17.32 -29.78 -19.96
N LEU A 9 -16.25 -30.55 -20.10
CA LEU A 9 -15.01 -30.37 -19.30
C LEU A 9 -14.15 -29.19 -19.77
N LEU A 10 -14.34 -28.69 -20.99
CA LEU A 10 -13.62 -27.52 -21.54
C LEU A 10 -14.26 -26.18 -21.17
N VAL A 11 -15.48 -26.15 -20.65
CA VAL A 11 -16.20 -24.92 -20.26
C VAL A 11 -15.91 -24.52 -18.80
N LEU A 12 -15.26 -25.37 -18.01
CA LEU A 12 -14.95 -25.13 -16.59
C LEU A 12 -13.58 -24.51 -16.36
N SER A 13 -12.89 -24.01 -17.38
CA SER A 13 -11.75 -23.10 -17.17
C SER A 13 -12.24 -21.69 -16.83
N THR A 14 -12.85 -21.55 -15.64
CA THR A 14 -13.09 -20.24 -15.06
C THR A 14 -11.75 -19.56 -14.85
N LYS A 15 -11.45 -18.57 -15.69
CA LYS A 15 -10.30 -17.68 -15.53
C LYS A 15 -10.46 -16.97 -14.20
N SER A 16 -9.79 -17.44 -13.17
CA SER A 16 -9.72 -16.79 -11.88
C SER A 16 -8.84 -15.54 -12.01
N ILE A 17 -9.45 -14.39 -11.94
CA ILE A 17 -8.80 -13.09 -12.05
C ILE A 17 -8.31 -12.72 -10.66
N ALA A 18 -7.02 -12.66 -10.53
CA ALA A 18 -6.34 -12.43 -9.26
C ALA A 18 -5.91 -10.94 -9.09
N CYS A 19 -5.98 -10.38 -7.87
CA CYS A 19 -5.74 -8.97 -7.53
C CYS A 19 -4.53 -8.79 -6.59
N ASP A 20 -3.37 -8.28 -7.04
CA ASP A 20 -2.23 -7.98 -6.16
C ASP A 20 -2.44 -6.66 -5.39
N ILE A 21 -3.21 -6.73 -4.30
CA ILE A 21 -3.52 -5.57 -3.45
C ILE A 21 -2.68 -5.60 -2.17
N CYS A 22 -1.97 -6.71 -1.98
CA CYS A 22 -1.23 -6.98 -0.77
C CYS A 22 0.11 -6.28 -0.74
N GLY A 23 0.26 -5.04 -0.86
CA GLY A 23 1.60 -4.61 -0.55
C GLY A 23 2.15 -3.45 -1.25
N GLY A 24 1.31 -2.62 -1.69
CA GLY A 24 1.79 -1.26 -1.73
C GLY A 24 2.24 -0.94 -0.30
N VAL A 25 3.54 -0.73 -0.09
CA VAL A 25 3.99 0.08 1.04
C VAL A 25 3.22 1.37 0.85
N SER A 26 1.95 1.31 1.28
CA SER A 26 1.06 2.45 1.13
C SER A 26 1.77 3.55 1.86
N SER A 27 2.16 4.52 1.09
CA SER A 27 2.78 5.73 1.55
C SER A 27 2.12 6.12 2.87
N ASN A 28 2.85 5.91 3.94
CA ASN A 28 2.48 6.51 5.20
C ASN A 28 2.70 8.01 5.01
N ALA A 29 1.75 8.70 4.37
CA ALA A 29 1.82 10.15 4.15
C ALA A 29 2.08 10.91 5.46
N SER A 30 1.65 10.33 6.57
CA SER A 30 2.00 10.82 7.90
C SER A 30 3.49 10.68 8.21
N ILE A 31 4.22 9.73 7.64
CA ILE A 31 5.66 9.55 7.92
C ILE A 31 6.46 10.74 7.41
N GLY A 32 6.24 11.18 6.17
CA GLY A 32 6.95 12.33 5.61
C GLY A 32 6.64 13.63 6.33
N LEU A 33 5.38 13.87 6.67
CA LEU A 33 4.94 15.07 7.39
C LEU A 33 5.47 15.13 8.81
N PHE A 34 5.74 13.98 9.46
CA PHE A 34 6.27 13.88 10.82
C PHE A 34 7.64 13.19 10.88
N ALA A 35 8.30 12.99 9.75
CA ALA A 35 9.61 12.33 9.66
C ALA A 35 10.71 13.04 10.46
N SER A 36 10.51 14.32 10.78
CA SER A 36 11.45 15.12 11.57
C SER A 36 11.38 14.87 13.08
N THR A 37 10.46 14.02 13.55
CA THR A 37 10.31 13.79 14.99
C THR A 37 11.30 12.74 15.48
N LYS A 38 12.08 13.08 16.52
CA LYS A 38 12.97 12.15 17.24
C LYS A 38 12.16 11.24 18.19
N PHE A 39 11.10 10.60 17.69
CA PHE A 39 10.25 9.72 18.48
C PHE A 39 10.26 8.32 17.89
N HIS A 40 10.23 7.34 18.79
CA HIS A 40 9.79 6.01 18.43
C HIS A 40 8.26 6.06 18.29
N THR A 41 7.71 5.37 17.33
CA THR A 41 6.25 5.30 17.17
C THR A 41 5.81 3.86 17.06
N LEU A 42 4.75 3.52 17.79
CA LEU A 42 3.99 2.28 17.59
C LEU A 42 2.61 2.69 17.08
N GLY A 43 2.23 2.15 15.94
CA GLY A 43 0.99 2.52 15.27
C GLY A 43 0.17 1.31 14.86
N PHE A 44 -1.13 1.52 14.77
CA PHE A 44 -2.09 0.61 14.18
C PHE A 44 -2.78 1.33 13.03
N ARG A 45 -2.91 0.66 11.89
CA ARG A 45 -3.63 1.16 10.72
C ARG A 45 -4.67 0.15 10.28
N SER A 46 -5.87 0.64 9.97
CA SER A 46 -6.92 -0.10 9.28
C SER A 46 -7.14 0.53 7.91
N SER A 47 -7.28 -0.29 6.89
CA SER A 47 -7.50 0.15 5.52
C SER A 47 -8.61 -0.66 4.86
N TYR A 48 -9.31 0.00 3.94
CA TYR A 48 -10.37 -0.57 3.14
C TYR A 48 -10.13 -0.25 1.67
N ARG A 49 -10.26 -1.26 0.81
CA ARG A 49 -10.28 -1.12 -0.65
C ARG A 49 -11.38 -2.00 -1.23
N SER A 50 -12.00 -1.56 -2.30
CA SER A 50 -12.94 -2.39 -3.03
C SER A 50 -12.72 -2.32 -4.53
N PHE A 51 -13.01 -3.43 -5.18
CA PHE A 51 -12.86 -3.60 -6.62
C PHE A 51 -14.12 -4.23 -7.21
N SER A 52 -14.28 -4.07 -8.49
CA SER A 52 -15.30 -4.78 -9.27
C SER A 52 -14.63 -5.33 -10.51
N THR A 53 -14.84 -6.61 -10.78
CA THR A 53 -14.34 -7.30 -11.95
C THR A 53 -15.45 -7.45 -12.96
N TYR A 54 -15.14 -7.16 -14.22
CA TYR A 54 -16.05 -7.23 -15.36
C TYR A 54 -15.54 -8.24 -16.37
N MET A 55 -16.46 -9.04 -16.94
CA MET A 55 -16.20 -9.94 -18.06
C MET A 55 -17.23 -9.62 -19.15
N ASN A 56 -16.75 -9.31 -20.35
CA ASN A 56 -17.60 -8.91 -21.48
C ASN A 56 -18.60 -7.79 -21.14
N GLY A 57 -18.16 -6.81 -20.35
CA GLY A 57 -18.99 -5.68 -19.92
C GLY A 57 -19.97 -5.97 -18.77
N VAL A 58 -20.16 -7.23 -18.38
CA VAL A 58 -21.00 -7.64 -17.25
C VAL A 58 -20.14 -7.77 -15.99
N ARG A 59 -20.65 -7.27 -14.86
CA ARG A 59 -19.95 -7.40 -13.60
C ARG A 59 -20.00 -8.87 -13.14
N HIS A 60 -18.81 -9.46 -12.99
CA HIS A 60 -18.62 -10.86 -12.58
C HIS A 60 -18.44 -11.01 -11.06
N SER A 61 -17.72 -10.07 -10.43
CA SER A 61 -17.48 -10.13 -8.99
C SER A 61 -17.29 -8.75 -8.36
N ARG A 62 -17.41 -8.71 -7.03
CA ARG A 62 -17.01 -7.60 -6.18
C ARG A 62 -16.05 -8.09 -5.10
N GLU A 63 -14.94 -7.41 -4.96
CA GLU A 63 -13.91 -7.71 -3.97
C GLU A 63 -13.85 -6.60 -2.93
N TYR A 64 -13.82 -7.00 -1.66
CA TYR A 64 -13.65 -6.13 -0.51
C TYR A 64 -12.43 -6.57 0.27
N LEU A 65 -11.50 -5.67 0.48
CA LEU A 65 -10.26 -5.94 1.19
C LEU A 65 -10.14 -5.04 2.40
N PHE A 66 -9.94 -5.66 3.53
CA PHE A 66 -9.71 -5.03 4.81
C PHE A 66 -8.28 -5.37 5.25
N GLY A 67 -7.43 -4.36 5.35
CA GLY A 67 -6.07 -4.49 5.86
C GLY A 67 -5.99 -3.92 7.26
N GLN A 68 -5.33 -4.62 8.15
CA GLN A 68 -4.95 -4.18 9.47
C GLN A 68 -3.44 -4.31 9.60
N GLU A 69 -2.77 -3.33 10.15
CA GLU A 69 -1.31 -3.33 10.17
C GLU A 69 -0.81 -2.71 11.47
N VAL A 70 0.06 -3.44 12.14
CA VAL A 70 0.86 -2.92 13.25
C VAL A 70 2.17 -2.39 12.67
N GLN A 71 2.52 -1.16 13.01
CA GLN A 71 3.70 -0.48 12.49
C GLN A 71 4.56 0.00 13.66
N TYR A 72 5.86 -0.21 13.56
CA TYR A 72 6.83 0.36 14.48
C TYR A 72 7.87 1.15 13.72
N ARG A 73 8.19 2.35 14.21
CA ARG A 73 9.24 3.20 13.68
C ARG A 73 10.15 3.66 14.80
N THR A 74 11.45 3.60 14.54
CA THR A 74 12.48 4.07 15.47
C THR A 74 13.55 4.82 14.71
N GLN A 75 14.14 5.84 15.34
CA GLN A 75 15.34 6.50 14.85
C GLN A 75 16.54 5.95 15.62
N ILE A 76 17.38 5.14 14.95
CA ILE A 76 18.58 4.53 15.55
C ILE A 76 19.80 5.45 15.46
N HIS A 77 19.82 6.33 14.48
CA HIS A 77 20.86 7.33 14.29
C HIS A 77 20.24 8.64 13.80
N SER A 78 20.97 9.76 13.94
CA SER A 78 20.47 11.06 13.48
C SER A 78 20.00 11.07 12.01
N ARG A 79 20.56 10.20 11.19
CA ARG A 79 20.25 10.05 9.75
C ARG A 79 19.62 8.73 9.35
N ILE A 80 19.36 7.82 10.31
CA ILE A 80 18.83 6.47 9.99
C ILE A 80 17.59 6.21 10.81
N GLN A 81 16.50 5.91 10.12
CA GLN A 81 15.25 5.46 10.70
C GLN A 81 14.95 4.04 10.23
N LEU A 82 14.59 3.17 11.19
CA LEU A 82 14.06 1.84 10.89
C LEU A 82 12.54 1.86 11.06
N MET A 83 11.88 1.15 10.17
CA MET A 83 10.44 0.91 10.20
C MET A 83 10.19 -0.56 10.00
N GLY A 84 9.29 -1.12 10.79
CA GLY A 84 8.78 -2.47 10.63
C GLY A 84 7.27 -2.45 10.56
N SER A 85 6.69 -3.35 9.77
CA SER A 85 5.24 -3.54 9.73
C SER A 85 4.87 -5.01 9.61
N ILE A 86 3.76 -5.36 10.27
CA ILE A 86 3.17 -6.68 10.25
C ILE A 86 1.71 -6.51 9.86
N PRO A 87 1.33 -6.88 8.62
CA PRO A 87 -0.04 -6.76 8.15
C PRO A 87 -0.86 -8.02 8.48
N TYR A 88 -2.15 -7.83 8.73
CA TYR A 88 -3.18 -8.85 8.70
C TYR A 88 -4.23 -8.42 7.68
N GLN A 89 -4.70 -9.31 6.84
CA GLN A 89 -5.61 -8.99 5.77
C GLN A 89 -6.79 -9.96 5.73
N SER A 90 -7.95 -9.40 5.39
CA SER A 90 -9.15 -10.15 5.10
C SER A 90 -9.68 -9.71 3.74
N ALA A 91 -10.00 -10.66 2.89
CA ALA A 91 -10.55 -10.45 1.57
C ALA A 91 -11.88 -11.21 1.43
N ILE A 92 -12.88 -10.53 0.90
CA ILE A 92 -14.19 -11.09 0.56
C ILE A 92 -14.38 -10.91 -0.94
N GLN A 93 -14.61 -11.99 -1.67
CA GLN A 93 -15.02 -11.92 -3.07
C GLN A 93 -16.45 -12.42 -3.19
N ASN A 94 -17.34 -11.55 -3.64
CA ASN A 94 -18.74 -11.89 -3.92
C ASN A 94 -18.93 -12.11 -5.42
N ARG A 95 -19.43 -13.27 -5.80
CA ARG A 95 -19.83 -13.67 -7.16
C ARG A 95 -21.33 -13.99 -7.16
N ASP A 96 -21.92 -14.08 -8.34
CA ASP A 96 -23.35 -14.41 -8.47
C ASP A 96 -23.73 -15.77 -7.87
N PHE A 97 -22.78 -16.72 -7.82
CA PHE A 97 -23.00 -18.09 -7.33
C PHE A 97 -22.24 -18.41 -6.04
N GLY A 98 -21.88 -17.41 -5.24
CA GLY A 98 -21.24 -17.64 -3.94
C GLY A 98 -20.25 -16.56 -3.56
N SER A 99 -19.73 -16.68 -2.33
CA SER A 99 -18.71 -15.78 -1.80
C SER A 99 -17.53 -16.57 -1.27
N ASP A 100 -16.31 -16.07 -1.55
CA ASP A 100 -15.07 -16.58 -0.97
C ASP A 100 -14.59 -15.60 0.11
N PHE A 101 -14.13 -16.14 1.22
CA PHE A 101 -13.49 -15.40 2.30
C PHE A 101 -12.11 -15.95 2.57
N ILE A 102 -11.10 -15.11 2.50
CA ILE A 102 -9.71 -15.46 2.80
C ILE A 102 -9.16 -14.44 3.81
N SER A 103 -8.54 -14.92 4.87
CA SER A 103 -7.87 -14.05 5.84
C SER A 103 -6.60 -14.67 6.38
N GLY A 104 -5.74 -13.84 6.91
CA GLY A 104 -4.50 -14.27 7.55
C GLY A 104 -3.46 -13.17 7.70
N MET A 105 -2.32 -13.55 8.25
CA MET A 105 -1.14 -12.68 8.30
C MET A 105 -0.61 -12.46 6.88
N GLY A 106 -0.29 -11.21 6.57
CA GLY A 106 0.45 -10.86 5.36
C GLY A 106 1.97 -10.89 5.59
N ASP A 107 2.70 -10.55 4.57
CA ASP A 107 4.16 -10.57 4.59
C ASP A 107 4.72 -9.38 5.41
N PRO A 108 5.48 -9.62 6.49
CA PRO A 108 6.09 -8.55 7.26
C PRO A 108 7.14 -7.81 6.43
N THR A 109 7.26 -6.51 6.69
CA THR A 109 8.18 -5.64 5.96
C THR A 109 9.07 -4.88 6.93
N ILE A 110 10.35 -4.74 6.59
CA ILE A 110 11.31 -3.89 7.28
C ILE A 110 11.91 -2.90 6.29
N ILE A 111 12.03 -1.63 6.70
CA ILE A 111 12.53 -0.54 5.86
C ILE A 111 13.56 0.25 6.67
N SER A 112 14.69 0.54 6.03
CA SER A 112 15.69 1.49 6.53
C SER A 112 15.63 2.76 5.69
N ASN A 113 15.33 3.90 6.31
CA ASN A 113 15.30 5.21 5.67
C ASN A 113 16.55 6.01 6.06
N PHE A 114 17.27 6.49 5.05
CA PHE A 114 18.43 7.37 5.18
C PHE A 114 17.98 8.81 4.95
N ILE A 115 18.15 9.65 5.97
CA ILE A 115 17.82 11.08 5.92
C ILE A 115 18.99 11.81 5.26
N LEU A 116 18.79 12.27 4.03
CA LEU A 116 19.79 13.00 3.25
C LEU A 116 19.77 14.49 3.56
N LEU A 117 18.56 15.04 3.70
CA LEU A 117 18.37 16.46 3.98
C LEU A 117 17.33 16.64 5.09
N GLN A 118 17.68 17.41 6.10
CA GLN A 118 16.77 17.82 7.16
C GLN A 118 17.11 19.22 7.65
N ASN A 119 16.44 20.23 7.10
CA ASN A 119 16.53 21.60 7.58
C ASN A 119 15.37 21.89 8.52
N ARG A 120 15.66 22.46 9.70
CA ARG A 120 14.66 22.85 10.70
C ARG A 120 14.64 24.36 10.84
N ASP A 121 13.49 24.93 11.14
CA ASP A 121 13.41 26.32 11.59
C ASP A 121 13.82 26.45 13.07
N SER A 122 13.90 27.67 13.57
CA SER A 122 14.23 27.98 14.97
C SER A 122 13.29 27.28 15.97
N ASN A 123 12.07 26.90 15.54
CA ASN A 123 11.09 26.19 16.33
C ASN A 123 11.16 24.66 16.15
N GLY A 124 12.20 24.12 15.49
CA GLY A 124 12.40 22.70 15.27
C GLY A 124 11.49 22.06 14.22
N VAL A 125 10.73 22.85 13.47
CA VAL A 125 9.87 22.36 12.38
C VAL A 125 10.72 22.16 11.14
N SER A 126 10.60 20.99 10.51
CA SER A 126 11.35 20.70 9.28
C SER A 126 10.78 21.52 8.12
N LYS A 127 11.62 22.39 7.55
CA LYS A 127 11.29 23.14 6.34
C LYS A 127 11.55 22.34 5.08
N LYS A 128 12.64 21.56 5.08
CA LYS A 128 12.97 20.64 3.98
C LYS A 128 13.37 19.31 4.57
N PHE A 129 12.85 18.26 4.01
CA PHE A 129 13.17 16.90 4.39
C PHE A 129 13.29 16.06 3.14
N LEU A 130 14.37 15.28 3.02
CA LEU A 130 14.57 14.30 1.97
C LEU A 130 15.11 13.03 2.60
N SER A 131 14.48 11.89 2.30
CA SER A 131 14.99 10.58 2.68
C SER A 131 14.93 9.61 1.51
N LEU A 132 15.87 8.67 1.49
CA LEU A 132 15.83 7.48 0.65
C LEU A 132 15.72 6.26 1.54
N GLY A 133 14.90 5.30 1.15
CA GLY A 133 14.65 4.08 1.89
C GLY A 133 14.93 2.85 1.05
N ILE A 134 15.45 1.82 1.71
CA ILE A 134 15.51 0.46 1.20
C ILE A 134 14.72 -0.44 2.13
N GLY A 135 14.01 -1.40 1.58
CA GLY A 135 13.18 -2.30 2.36
C GLY A 135 13.20 -3.72 1.84
N LEU A 136 12.84 -4.63 2.73
CA LEU A 136 12.71 -6.05 2.48
C LEU A 136 11.35 -6.51 3.02
N LYS A 137 10.60 -7.24 2.20
CA LYS A 137 9.38 -7.93 2.58
C LYS A 137 9.64 -9.43 2.59
N ALA A 138 9.40 -10.09 3.71
CA ALA A 138 9.66 -11.51 3.89
C ALA A 138 8.38 -12.35 3.62
N PRO A 139 8.47 -13.49 2.93
CA PRO A 139 7.34 -14.35 2.59
C PRO A 139 6.88 -15.20 3.78
N LEU A 140 6.45 -14.55 4.86
CA LEU A 140 5.99 -15.21 6.10
C LEU A 140 4.47 -15.18 6.25
N GLY A 141 3.79 -14.51 5.34
CA GLY A 141 2.34 -14.42 5.31
C GLY A 141 1.68 -15.66 4.69
N LYS A 142 0.36 -15.75 4.89
CA LYS A 142 -0.46 -16.78 4.26
C LYS A 142 -0.52 -16.54 2.76
N SER A 143 0.16 -17.36 1.98
CA SER A 143 0.18 -17.32 0.51
C SER A 143 -0.68 -18.43 -0.10
N ALA A 144 -0.90 -18.34 -1.41
CA ALA A 144 -1.64 -19.38 -2.14
C ALA A 144 -0.87 -20.69 -2.20
N GLU A 145 -1.55 -21.81 -1.97
CA GLU A 145 -0.96 -23.14 -1.90
C GLU A 145 -0.71 -23.79 -3.26
N ASN A 146 -1.25 -23.20 -4.34
CA ASN A 146 -1.08 -23.70 -5.70
C ASN A 146 -1.17 -22.58 -6.74
N SER A 147 -0.78 -22.88 -7.99
CA SER A 147 -0.78 -21.92 -9.10
C SER A 147 -2.18 -21.51 -9.58
N ASN A 148 -3.21 -22.29 -9.26
CA ASN A 148 -4.58 -22.05 -9.69
C ASN A 148 -5.41 -21.25 -8.68
N ALA A 149 -4.91 -21.05 -7.46
CA ALA A 149 -5.58 -20.27 -6.43
C ALA A 149 -5.71 -18.80 -6.84
N LEU A 150 -6.69 -18.12 -6.27
CA LEU A 150 -6.90 -16.68 -6.42
C LEU A 150 -5.81 -15.90 -5.66
N LYS A 151 -4.61 -15.87 -6.21
CA LYS A 151 -3.40 -15.35 -5.54
C LYS A 151 -3.57 -13.96 -4.92
N ASN A 152 -4.40 -13.12 -5.51
CA ASN A 152 -4.57 -11.72 -5.05
C ASN A 152 -5.50 -11.55 -3.85
N LEU A 153 -6.26 -12.57 -3.48
CA LEU A 153 -7.05 -12.55 -2.26
C LEU A 153 -6.22 -12.97 -1.06
N PHE A 154 -5.04 -13.58 -1.30
CA PHE A 154 -4.19 -14.04 -0.22
C PHE A 154 -3.41 -12.89 0.41
N PRO A 155 -3.27 -12.88 1.74
CA PRO A 155 -2.56 -11.85 2.48
C PRO A 155 -1.06 -11.74 2.17
N GLY A 156 -0.41 -12.85 1.85
CA GLY A 156 1.00 -12.94 1.51
C GLY A 156 1.23 -13.27 0.04
N THR A 157 2.37 -12.86 -0.49
CA THR A 157 2.78 -13.13 -1.88
C THR A 157 3.59 -14.42 -2.02
N GLY A 158 4.12 -14.94 -0.89
CA GLY A 158 5.00 -16.11 -0.89
C GLY A 158 6.38 -15.84 -1.49
N SER A 159 6.75 -14.59 -1.70
CA SER A 159 8.02 -14.20 -2.31
C SER A 159 8.76 -13.13 -1.49
N TRP A 160 10.09 -13.13 -1.60
CA TRP A 160 10.92 -12.02 -1.12
C TRP A 160 10.77 -10.84 -2.07
N ASP A 161 10.40 -9.66 -1.54
CA ASP A 161 10.31 -8.45 -2.33
C ASP A 161 11.27 -7.40 -1.79
N TYR A 162 11.90 -6.65 -2.70
CA TYR A 162 12.80 -5.54 -2.37
C TYR A 162 12.11 -4.22 -2.67
N LEU A 163 12.28 -3.26 -1.78
CA LEU A 163 11.60 -1.98 -1.83
C LEU A 163 12.59 -0.83 -1.91
N LEU A 164 12.34 0.12 -2.80
CA LEU A 164 13.02 1.40 -2.85
C LEU A 164 12.01 2.50 -2.58
N LEU A 165 12.36 3.44 -1.71
CA LEU A 165 11.48 4.53 -1.31
C LEU A 165 12.21 5.86 -1.38
N SER A 166 11.48 6.92 -1.68
CA SER A 166 11.96 8.30 -1.56
C SER A 166 10.84 9.15 -1.01
N ASN A 167 11.16 10.04 -0.10
CA ASN A 167 10.22 11.00 0.45
C ASN A 167 10.85 12.38 0.47
N TYR A 168 10.18 13.34 -0.17
CA TYR A 168 10.55 14.75 -0.14
C TYR A 168 9.41 15.58 0.43
N THR A 169 9.71 16.42 1.43
CA THR A 169 8.76 17.37 2.00
C THR A 169 9.40 18.75 2.01
N HIS A 170 8.68 19.73 1.53
CA HIS A 170 9.08 21.14 1.54
C HIS A 170 7.97 22.02 2.11
N GLN A 171 8.21 22.67 3.25
CA GLN A 171 7.35 23.70 3.79
C GLN A 171 7.87 25.06 3.33
N PHE A 172 7.21 25.67 2.36
CA PHE A 172 7.65 26.94 1.73
C PHE A 172 7.05 28.19 2.39
N ALA A 173 5.98 28.04 3.21
CA ALA A 173 5.37 29.12 3.98
C ALA A 173 5.13 28.66 5.42
N LYS A 174 4.70 29.59 6.31
CA LYS A 174 4.45 29.27 7.73
C LYS A 174 3.51 28.08 7.93
N SER A 175 2.55 27.88 7.04
CA SER A 175 1.55 26.83 7.15
C SER A 175 1.43 25.92 5.93
N TRP A 176 1.94 26.33 4.77
CA TRP A 176 1.81 25.56 3.53
C TRP A 176 3.08 24.81 3.18
N GLY A 177 2.91 23.65 2.58
CA GLY A 177 4.02 22.86 2.06
C GLY A 177 3.58 21.87 1.02
N TRP A 178 4.54 21.16 0.50
CA TRP A 178 4.42 20.13 -0.52
C TRP A 178 5.14 18.87 -0.08
N GLN A 179 4.55 17.74 -0.36
CA GLN A 179 5.14 16.42 -0.12
C GLN A 179 5.04 15.57 -1.36
N THR A 180 6.12 14.89 -1.69
CA THR A 180 6.16 13.89 -2.76
C THR A 180 6.81 12.63 -2.24
N GLU A 181 6.22 11.50 -2.54
CA GLU A 181 6.69 10.16 -2.18
C GLU A 181 6.78 9.31 -3.44
N PHE A 182 7.84 8.52 -3.53
CA PHE A 182 8.02 7.51 -4.56
C PHE A 182 8.31 6.18 -3.90
N SER A 183 7.74 5.13 -4.43
CA SER A 183 8.11 3.77 -4.05
C SER A 183 8.16 2.86 -5.27
N TYR A 184 9.13 1.96 -5.28
CA TYR A 184 9.26 0.91 -6.26
C TYR A 184 9.45 -0.42 -5.56
N SER A 185 8.69 -1.43 -5.98
CA SER A 185 8.75 -2.78 -5.43
C SER A 185 9.19 -3.76 -6.50
N PHE A 186 10.36 -4.36 -6.28
CA PHE A 186 10.85 -5.49 -7.05
C PHE A 186 10.25 -6.75 -6.44
N LYS A 187 9.43 -7.44 -7.21
CA LYS A 187 8.74 -8.65 -6.78
C LYS A 187 9.57 -9.89 -7.07
N GLY A 188 9.73 -10.74 -6.08
CA GLY A 188 10.36 -12.04 -6.23
C GLY A 188 9.41 -13.09 -6.82
N LYS A 189 9.92 -14.32 -6.95
CA LYS A 189 9.14 -15.49 -7.34
C LYS A 189 8.71 -16.27 -6.09
N ASP A 190 7.48 -16.78 -6.11
CA ASP A 190 7.02 -17.74 -5.11
C ASP A 190 7.56 -19.15 -5.39
N SER A 191 7.27 -20.10 -4.51
CA SER A 191 7.67 -21.51 -4.64
C SER A 191 7.09 -22.24 -5.85
N PHE A 192 6.03 -21.67 -6.47
CA PHE A 192 5.35 -22.23 -7.66
C PHE A 192 5.81 -21.57 -8.96
N GLY A 193 6.85 -20.70 -8.91
CA GLY A 193 7.35 -19.98 -10.08
C GLY A 193 6.50 -18.80 -10.51
N PHE A 194 5.50 -18.41 -9.72
CA PHE A 194 4.71 -17.22 -9.97
C PHE A 194 5.44 -15.98 -9.43
N GLN A 195 5.46 -14.91 -10.22
CA GLN A 195 6.04 -13.63 -9.89
C GLN A 195 4.99 -12.54 -10.15
N TYR A 196 4.61 -11.83 -9.10
CA TYR A 196 3.80 -10.61 -9.27
C TYR A 196 4.58 -9.58 -10.09
N GLY A 197 3.87 -8.72 -10.81
CA GLY A 197 4.49 -7.63 -11.52
C GLY A 197 5.14 -6.62 -10.57
N ASN A 198 6.30 -6.09 -10.95
CA ASN A 198 6.91 -4.99 -10.21
C ASN A 198 5.95 -3.82 -10.14
N SER A 199 5.95 -3.09 -9.04
CA SER A 199 5.03 -1.97 -8.86
C SER A 199 5.77 -0.66 -8.59
N PHE A 200 5.27 0.41 -9.20
CA PHE A 200 5.69 1.79 -8.96
C PHE A 200 4.53 2.58 -8.41
N GLN A 201 4.78 3.35 -7.36
CA GLN A 201 3.81 4.28 -6.81
C GLN A 201 4.45 5.65 -6.61
N SER A 202 3.73 6.69 -6.99
CA SER A 202 4.09 8.09 -6.76
C SER A 202 2.91 8.83 -6.17
N SER A 203 3.14 9.54 -5.08
CA SER A 203 2.13 10.37 -4.43
C SER A 203 2.66 11.80 -4.29
N SER A 204 1.86 12.78 -4.66
CA SER A 204 2.23 14.18 -4.59
C SER A 204 1.06 14.99 -4.04
N GLN A 205 1.29 15.76 -2.96
CA GLN A 205 0.23 16.46 -2.25
C GLN A 205 0.68 17.81 -1.69
N ALA A 206 -0.18 18.81 -1.79
CA ALA A 206 -0.07 20.03 -1.03
C ALA A 206 -0.64 19.83 0.37
N PHE A 207 -0.06 20.44 1.38
CA PHE A 207 -0.58 20.39 2.74
C PHE A 207 -0.62 21.75 3.40
N ARG A 208 -1.55 21.89 4.33
CA ARG A 208 -1.63 23.03 5.23
C ARG A 208 -1.55 22.58 6.68
N ASN A 209 -0.69 23.22 7.43
CA ASN A 209 -0.40 22.94 8.83
C ASN A 209 -1.05 24.00 9.72
N PHE A 210 -2.03 23.62 10.51
CA PHE A 210 -2.69 24.46 11.50
C PHE A 210 -2.10 24.14 12.88
N LYS A 211 -1.50 25.11 13.52
CA LYS A 211 -0.94 24.99 14.86
C LYS A 211 -1.89 25.58 15.87
N PHE A 212 -2.31 24.77 16.82
CA PHE A 212 -3.06 25.18 18.01
C PHE A 212 -2.17 25.00 19.24
N SER A 213 -2.58 25.52 20.38
CA SER A 213 -1.77 25.46 21.63
C SER A 213 -1.45 24.02 22.04
N SER A 214 -2.39 23.10 21.96
CA SER A 214 -2.27 21.71 22.45
C SER A 214 -2.20 20.64 21.36
N TYR A 215 -2.46 20.99 20.09
CA TYR A 215 -2.44 20.02 18.99
C TYR A 215 -2.03 20.69 17.66
N ARG A 216 -1.68 19.86 16.70
CA ARG A 216 -1.38 20.27 15.33
C ARG A 216 -2.25 19.46 14.38
N LEU A 217 -2.95 20.16 13.49
CA LEU A 217 -3.76 19.58 12.43
C LEU A 217 -3.07 19.82 11.09
N ILE A 218 -2.92 18.78 10.29
CA ILE A 218 -2.41 18.88 8.93
C ILE A 218 -3.46 18.32 7.99
N ALA A 219 -3.98 19.17 7.12
CA ALA A 219 -4.84 18.77 6.02
C ALA A 219 -4.02 18.75 4.73
N ALA A 220 -4.15 17.71 3.93
CA ALA A 220 -3.44 17.57 2.67
C ALA A 220 -4.36 17.04 1.57
N ALA A 221 -4.11 17.50 0.33
CA ALA A 221 -4.80 17.02 -0.86
C ALA A 221 -3.81 16.94 -2.02
N GLY A 222 -4.02 15.97 -2.90
CA GLY A 222 -3.13 15.74 -4.04
C GLY A 222 -3.54 14.54 -4.87
N MET A 223 -2.56 13.95 -5.53
CA MET A 223 -2.74 12.82 -6.43
C MET A 223 -1.84 11.66 -6.06
N ASN A 224 -2.29 10.47 -6.39
CA ASN A 224 -1.55 9.23 -6.28
C ASN A 224 -1.59 8.50 -7.62
N PHE A 225 -0.44 8.11 -8.12
CA PHE A 225 -0.26 7.32 -9.32
C PHE A 225 0.30 5.96 -8.95
N GLU A 226 -0.32 4.90 -9.46
CA GLU A 226 0.12 3.52 -9.27
C GLU A 226 0.26 2.85 -10.63
N HIS A 227 1.34 2.12 -10.83
CA HIS A 227 1.58 1.29 -12.00
C HIS A 227 2.03 -0.10 -11.54
N HIS A 228 1.38 -1.13 -12.03
CA HIS A 228 1.69 -2.52 -11.80
C HIS A 228 2.05 -3.18 -13.14
N ALA A 229 3.27 -3.70 -13.23
CA ALA A 229 3.71 -4.44 -14.41
C ALA A 229 3.02 -5.81 -14.48
N ASN A 230 3.10 -6.47 -15.62
CA ASN A 230 2.49 -7.77 -15.83
C ASN A 230 3.14 -8.84 -14.95
N SER A 231 2.32 -9.64 -14.29
CA SER A 231 2.75 -10.81 -13.53
C SER A 231 3.17 -11.95 -14.46
N ARG A 232 4.01 -12.83 -13.97
CA ARG A 232 4.61 -13.91 -14.76
C ARG A 232 4.48 -15.25 -14.04
N LEU A 233 4.27 -16.31 -14.82
CA LEU A 233 4.37 -17.70 -14.36
C LEU A 233 5.50 -18.37 -15.14
N ASN A 234 6.53 -18.85 -14.45
CA ASN A 234 7.72 -19.46 -15.07
C ASN A 234 8.37 -18.59 -16.16
N GLY A 235 8.34 -17.24 -15.98
CA GLY A 235 8.90 -16.28 -16.91
C GLY A 235 7.95 -15.82 -18.03
N LEU A 236 6.83 -16.50 -18.26
CA LEU A 236 5.83 -16.13 -19.24
C LEU A 236 4.81 -15.18 -18.64
N ALA A 237 4.47 -14.10 -19.34
CA ALA A 237 3.46 -13.15 -18.89
C ALA A 237 2.11 -13.84 -18.74
N THR A 238 1.43 -13.63 -17.62
CA THR A 238 0.09 -14.13 -17.37
C THR A 238 -0.91 -13.06 -17.77
N ILE A 239 -1.52 -13.20 -18.94
CA ILE A 239 -2.55 -12.28 -19.39
C ILE A 239 -3.85 -12.54 -18.62
N GLY A 240 -4.46 -11.49 -18.08
CA GLY A 240 -5.77 -11.55 -17.46
C GLY A 240 -5.85 -12.20 -16.07
N LYS A 241 -4.71 -12.37 -15.37
CA LYS A 241 -4.67 -12.99 -14.03
C LYS A 241 -4.36 -12.04 -12.89
N THR A 242 -4.01 -10.79 -13.18
CA THR A 242 -3.50 -9.85 -12.18
C THR A 242 -4.00 -8.43 -12.42
N ASN A 243 -3.85 -7.55 -11.41
CA ASN A 243 -4.20 -6.13 -11.50
C ASN A 243 -3.12 -5.31 -12.22
N ASP A 244 -2.58 -5.85 -13.26
CA ASP A 244 -1.60 -5.15 -14.06
C ASP A 244 -2.25 -3.90 -14.65
N GLY A 245 -1.51 -2.81 -14.69
CA GLY A 245 -2.02 -1.58 -15.27
C GLY A 245 -1.75 -0.34 -14.45
N ILE A 246 -2.58 0.66 -14.64
CA ILE A 246 -2.37 2.02 -14.14
C ILE A 246 -3.61 2.50 -13.38
N ILE A 247 -3.37 3.18 -12.25
CA ILE A 247 -4.39 3.93 -11.50
C ILE A 247 -3.85 5.33 -11.23
N LEU A 248 -4.64 6.36 -11.56
CA LEU A 248 -4.46 7.73 -11.10
C LEU A 248 -5.63 8.07 -10.18
N SER A 249 -5.34 8.43 -8.92
CA SER A 249 -6.36 8.74 -7.91
C SER A 249 -6.17 10.15 -7.36
N SER A 250 -7.26 10.83 -7.04
CA SER A 250 -7.23 11.94 -6.10
C SER A 250 -7.04 11.39 -4.68
N ARG A 251 -6.32 12.15 -3.85
CA ARG A 251 -6.04 11.80 -2.47
C ARG A 251 -6.30 12.97 -1.55
N ALA A 252 -6.94 12.71 -0.42
CA ALA A 252 -7.10 13.66 0.67
C ALA A 252 -6.72 13.00 1.99
N SER A 253 -6.09 13.78 2.88
CA SER A 253 -5.74 13.29 4.21
C SER A 253 -5.86 14.36 5.28
N ILE A 254 -6.21 13.91 6.48
CA ILE A 254 -6.22 14.71 7.69
C ILE A 254 -5.37 14.00 8.73
N ASN A 255 -4.43 14.74 9.33
CA ASN A 255 -3.54 14.22 10.35
C ASN A 255 -3.62 15.13 11.57
N LEU A 256 -3.96 14.57 12.73
CA LEU A 256 -4.04 15.25 14.01
C LEU A 256 -2.94 14.74 14.93
N LEU A 257 -1.99 15.61 15.26
CA LEU A 257 -0.93 15.33 16.22
C LEU A 257 -1.26 16.04 17.53
N THR A 258 -1.45 15.27 18.59
CA THR A 258 -1.53 15.72 19.97
C THR A 258 -0.18 15.51 20.67
N TYR A 259 -0.10 15.66 21.98
CA TYR A 259 1.17 15.53 22.73
C TYR A 259 1.91 14.20 22.48
N ARG A 260 1.16 13.07 22.39
CA ARG A 260 1.74 11.72 22.20
C ARG A 260 1.01 10.87 21.17
N TRP A 261 -0.08 11.35 20.61
CA TRP A 261 -0.89 10.59 19.68
C TRP A 261 -0.94 11.26 18.31
N LEU A 262 -0.79 10.45 17.29
CA LEU A 262 -1.01 10.83 15.91
C LEU A 262 -2.18 10.03 15.35
N TYR A 263 -3.21 10.74 14.94
CA TYR A 263 -4.37 10.19 14.24
C TYR A 263 -4.30 10.59 12.78
N SER A 264 -4.59 9.67 11.87
CA SER A 264 -4.58 9.96 10.45
C SER A 264 -5.76 9.32 9.76
N ILE A 265 -6.37 10.05 8.85
CA ILE A 265 -7.42 9.59 7.95
C ILE A 265 -6.96 9.90 6.53
N ASN A 266 -7.04 8.90 5.65
CA ASN A 266 -6.75 9.05 4.22
C ASN A 266 -7.90 8.50 3.42
N ILE A 267 -8.25 9.20 2.33
CA ILE A 267 -9.24 8.78 1.35
C ILE A 267 -8.63 8.95 -0.03
N GLN A 268 -8.84 7.97 -0.90
CA GLN A 268 -8.44 8.01 -2.31
C GLN A 268 -9.62 7.63 -3.18
N ASN A 269 -9.78 8.37 -4.28
CA ASN A 269 -10.79 8.12 -5.28
C ASN A 269 -10.15 8.03 -6.66
N PRO A 270 -10.26 6.90 -7.38
CA PRO A 270 -9.73 6.75 -8.72
C PRO A 270 -10.35 7.77 -9.67
N LEU A 271 -9.51 8.52 -10.38
CA LEU A 271 -9.89 9.46 -11.44
C LEU A 271 -9.76 8.82 -12.82
N TYR A 272 -8.69 8.04 -13.00
CA TYR A 272 -8.42 7.26 -14.20
C TYR A 272 -7.83 5.91 -13.80
N GLN A 273 -8.24 4.87 -14.48
CA GLN A 273 -7.70 3.54 -14.27
C GLN A 273 -7.84 2.67 -15.51
N ASN A 274 -6.81 1.87 -15.74
CA ASN A 274 -6.81 0.83 -16.73
C ASN A 274 -6.10 -0.39 -16.13
N LEU A 275 -6.86 -1.20 -15.38
CA LEU A 275 -6.38 -2.40 -14.73
C LEU A 275 -6.87 -3.62 -15.51
N ASN A 276 -5.93 -4.52 -15.79
CA ASN A 276 -6.19 -5.75 -16.54
C ASN A 276 -7.05 -5.45 -17.79
N GLU A 277 -6.54 -4.53 -18.64
CA GLU A 277 -7.20 -4.10 -19.88
C GLU A 277 -8.62 -3.53 -19.65
N GLY A 278 -8.84 -2.89 -18.49
CA GLY A 278 -10.12 -2.26 -18.12
C GLY A 278 -11.15 -3.22 -17.51
N SER A 279 -10.82 -4.52 -17.36
CA SER A 279 -11.73 -5.50 -16.77
C SER A 279 -11.84 -5.37 -15.24
N ILE A 280 -10.90 -4.71 -14.58
CA ILE A 280 -10.94 -4.47 -13.14
C ILE A 280 -11.10 -2.98 -12.87
N ARG A 281 -11.97 -2.64 -11.92
CA ARG A 281 -12.19 -1.26 -11.49
C ARG A 281 -12.09 -1.14 -9.98
N GLN A 282 -11.10 -0.36 -9.53
CA GLN A 282 -11.01 0.05 -8.13
C GLN A 282 -12.08 1.09 -7.83
N LYS A 283 -12.67 1.01 -6.65
CA LYS A 283 -13.56 2.01 -6.07
C LYS A 283 -12.79 2.90 -5.08
N VAL A 284 -13.52 3.70 -4.32
CA VAL A 284 -12.94 4.50 -3.23
C VAL A 284 -12.19 3.60 -2.26
N SER A 285 -11.02 4.03 -1.83
CA SER A 285 -10.26 3.41 -0.76
C SER A 285 -10.07 4.39 0.39
N ALA A 286 -10.02 3.88 1.60
CA ALA A 286 -9.86 4.67 2.81
C ALA A 286 -8.92 3.97 3.79
N SER A 287 -8.26 4.75 4.63
CA SER A 287 -7.52 4.22 5.77
C SER A 287 -7.56 5.15 6.95
N VAL A 288 -7.57 4.57 8.13
CA VAL A 288 -7.44 5.27 9.41
C VAL A 288 -6.26 4.69 10.16
N SER A 289 -5.53 5.54 10.87
CA SER A 289 -4.43 5.07 11.72
C SER A 289 -4.34 5.85 13.01
N ILE A 290 -3.87 5.19 14.04
CA ILE A 290 -3.52 5.75 15.33
C ILE A 290 -2.09 5.33 15.69
N SER A 291 -1.27 6.26 16.11
CA SER A 291 0.11 5.98 16.51
C SER A 291 0.46 6.68 17.80
N TYR A 292 1.12 5.95 18.69
CA TYR A 292 1.66 6.49 19.93
C TYR A 292 3.13 6.86 19.76
N LEU A 293 3.51 8.02 20.26
CA LEU A 293 4.85 8.59 20.16
C LEU A 293 5.59 8.45 21.50
N PHE A 294 6.68 7.70 21.51
CA PHE A 294 7.56 7.55 22.67
C PHE A 294 8.72 8.53 22.54
N LYS A 295 9.03 9.25 23.63
CA LYS A 295 10.26 10.05 23.67
C LYS A 295 11.49 9.12 23.70
N THR A 296 12.47 9.40 22.88
CA THR A 296 13.79 8.78 23.04
C THR A 296 14.40 9.29 24.35
N SER A 297 14.65 8.40 25.30
CA SER A 297 15.49 8.74 26.44
C SER A 297 16.85 9.16 25.91
N LYS A 298 17.27 10.40 26.18
CA LYS A 298 18.65 10.80 25.92
C LYS A 298 19.56 9.93 26.81
N LYS A 299 20.35 9.03 26.23
CA LYS A 299 21.62 8.63 26.82
C LYS A 299 22.64 9.67 26.46
#